data_b170a6d0c08b8829c58ddfc0acbb76a0
#
_entry.id   b170a6d0c08b8829c58ddfc0acbb76a0
#
_cell.length_a   1.000
_cell.length_b   1.000
_cell.length_c   1.000
_cell.angle_alpha   90.00
_cell.angle_beta   90.00
_cell.angle_gamma   90.00
#
_symmetry.space_group_name_H-M   'P 1'
#
loop_
_entity.id
_entity.type
_entity.pdbx_description
1 polymer ?
#
loop_
_entity_poly.entity_id
_entity_poly.type
_entity_poly.pdbx_seq_one_letter_code
_entity_poly.pdbx_strand_id
1 'polypeptide(L)'
;MKIIPFSKLTSIINKGDVIALAALSTANLPAEILKTLVEYNDEDQSFTDFTFMLANDISDYRGDSYDLDAFTTRGMIKRLITSIITASPATINAMRNNEIEAYYLPQGVITTHYRSKTQESPGTISKIGLNTNVDPRYTGGKVNERTTEDLVSLIEINHQTYLQYDFPDIDIALLRGTYADMDGNIYMTHEAHLGEGYSLALATHNNRGKVIVQVKAVVQNGNFNPNDVFIPGKLVDYVVVNTNPKLHRQVMQTQYDPALSGHYQITEMREPYIELGTRKVILRRAAQFLLEGDVISIGFGINNELSNVLSEEQVNHLVQPNIDTGVFGGLISSREHFGMNYNLSARMRHDMTWDFIYNNGLDVAYLSFAEVDQMGNVNVSKFGEKMNGCGGFIDISQTVKTIVFSGAMVVGGQLSYENNKVTVEAQGRATKFVDKVGSMDFNAENAIKFNQEVYFVTERAVFELTHKGLKLIEIAPGLDLEQDILANMAFRPILSDDIKLTQSDIYQAHWGGLAQAIKSDYRI
;
A
#
# COMPACT_ATOMS: atom_id res chain seq x y z
N MET A 1 -30.20 1.18 14.57
CA MET A 1 -29.72 2.11 13.52
C MET A 1 -30.67 3.30 13.40
N LYS A 2 -30.14 4.52 13.17
CA LYS A 2 -30.93 5.73 12.88
C LYS A 2 -30.46 6.34 11.56
N ILE A 3 -31.39 6.61 10.64
CA ILE A 3 -31.11 7.40 9.45
C ILE A 3 -31.13 8.87 9.88
N ILE A 4 -30.05 9.60 9.62
CA ILE A 4 -29.91 11.01 10.02
C ILE A 4 -29.50 11.88 8.82
N PRO A 5 -29.85 13.17 8.80
CA PRO A 5 -29.30 14.10 7.85
C PRO A 5 -27.84 14.44 8.21
N PHE A 6 -27.04 14.87 7.23
CA PHE A 6 -25.64 15.28 7.43
C PHE A 6 -25.49 16.36 8.50
N SER A 7 -26.44 17.30 8.61
CA SER A 7 -26.43 18.35 9.64
C SER A 7 -26.46 17.87 11.09
N LYS A 8 -26.72 16.58 11.33
CA LYS A 8 -26.67 15.99 12.67
C LYS A 8 -25.29 15.47 13.06
N LEU A 9 -24.38 15.32 12.10
CA LEU A 9 -23.04 14.77 12.36
C LEU A 9 -22.27 15.58 13.40
N THR A 10 -22.37 16.90 13.34
CA THR A 10 -21.68 17.82 14.25
C THR A 10 -22.20 17.80 15.69
N SER A 11 -23.36 17.20 15.93
CA SER A 11 -23.88 16.92 17.28
C SER A 11 -23.46 15.55 17.83
N ILE A 12 -22.76 14.73 17.03
CA ILE A 12 -22.34 13.37 17.37
C ILE A 12 -20.81 13.30 17.49
N ILE A 13 -20.11 13.97 16.59
CA ILE A 13 -18.65 14.01 16.53
C ILE A 13 -18.18 15.21 17.35
N ASN A 14 -17.19 15.02 18.20
CA ASN A 14 -16.72 16.05 19.12
C ASN A 14 -15.25 16.41 18.84
N LYS A 15 -14.87 17.61 19.26
CA LYS A 15 -13.46 18.01 19.27
C LYS A 15 -12.59 16.99 20.00
N GLY A 16 -11.49 16.59 19.38
CA GLY A 16 -10.51 15.67 19.95
C GLY A 16 -10.83 14.20 19.76
N ASP A 17 -11.95 13.85 19.12
CA ASP A 17 -12.31 12.45 18.86
C ASP A 17 -11.22 11.74 18.03
N VAL A 18 -11.03 10.46 18.30
CA VAL A 18 -10.26 9.52 17.47
C VAL A 18 -11.17 9.02 16.35
N ILE A 19 -10.87 9.44 15.14
CA ILE A 19 -11.63 9.11 13.93
C ILE A 19 -10.87 8.09 13.10
N ALA A 20 -11.49 6.95 12.82
CA ALA A 20 -10.93 5.94 11.93
C ALA A 20 -11.78 5.73 10.69
N LEU A 21 -11.12 5.46 9.56
CA LEU A 21 -11.75 5.21 8.26
C LEU A 21 -11.21 3.92 7.65
N ALA A 22 -12.06 3.23 6.89
CA ALA A 22 -11.72 2.05 6.11
C ALA A 22 -11.80 2.39 4.61
N ALA A 23 -10.80 3.11 4.11
CA ALA A 23 -10.78 3.61 2.73
C ALA A 23 -9.36 3.47 2.11
N LEU A 24 -9.30 3.39 0.78
CA LEU A 24 -8.07 3.48 0.00
C LEU A 24 -8.26 4.54 -1.08
N SER A 25 -7.51 5.65 -1.01
CA SER A 25 -7.76 6.82 -1.85
C SER A 25 -9.25 7.22 -1.76
N THR A 26 -9.95 7.28 -2.88
CA THR A 26 -11.39 7.57 -2.90
C THR A 26 -12.29 6.33 -2.80
N ALA A 27 -11.72 5.13 -2.94
CA ALA A 27 -12.48 3.90 -2.76
C ALA A 27 -12.87 3.71 -1.29
N ASN A 28 -14.13 3.40 -1.06
CA ASN A 28 -14.76 3.33 0.26
C ASN A 28 -14.70 4.62 1.08
N LEU A 29 -14.32 5.76 0.50
CA LEU A 29 -14.25 7.04 1.20
C LEU A 29 -15.65 7.61 1.42
N PRO A 30 -16.06 7.91 2.67
CA PRO A 30 -17.33 8.59 2.97
C PRO A 30 -17.20 10.11 2.76
N ALA A 31 -16.97 10.51 1.49
CA ALA A 31 -16.50 11.85 1.15
C ALA A 31 -17.51 12.96 1.50
N GLU A 32 -18.82 12.70 1.48
CA GLU A 32 -19.83 13.71 1.86
C GLU A 32 -19.88 13.93 3.37
N ILE A 33 -19.58 12.90 4.17
CA ILE A 33 -19.37 13.07 5.62
C ILE A 33 -18.17 13.98 5.86
N LEU A 34 -17.02 13.67 5.25
CA LEU A 34 -15.78 14.47 5.43
C LEU A 34 -16.00 15.92 4.99
N LYS A 35 -16.66 16.13 3.83
CA LYS A 35 -17.05 17.46 3.37
C LYS A 35 -17.84 18.22 4.42
N THR A 36 -18.87 17.58 4.99
CA THR A 36 -19.74 18.21 6.00
C THR A 36 -18.95 18.65 7.23
N LEU A 37 -17.98 17.83 7.71
CA LEU A 37 -17.14 18.17 8.86
C LEU A 37 -16.23 19.37 8.57
N VAL A 38 -15.65 19.41 7.37
CA VAL A 38 -14.79 20.51 6.92
C VAL A 38 -15.59 21.81 6.81
N GLU A 39 -16.75 21.79 6.14
CA GLU A 39 -17.61 22.97 5.99
C GLU A 39 -18.14 23.49 7.32
N TYR A 40 -18.46 22.59 8.26
CA TYR A 40 -18.88 23.00 9.60
C TYR A 40 -17.73 23.71 10.34
N ASN A 41 -16.50 23.21 10.24
CA ASN A 41 -15.36 23.87 10.88
C ASN A 41 -15.05 25.25 10.26
N ASP A 42 -15.35 25.46 8.97
CA ASP A 42 -15.24 26.78 8.33
C ASP A 42 -16.19 27.82 8.98
N GLU A 43 -17.31 27.37 9.57
CA GLU A 43 -18.28 28.21 10.27
C GLU A 43 -17.93 28.42 11.76
N ASP A 44 -17.53 27.36 12.49
CA ASP A 44 -17.37 27.37 13.95
C ASP A 44 -15.90 27.45 14.42
N GLN A 45 -14.92 26.96 13.64
CA GLN A 45 -13.48 26.89 13.95
C GLN A 45 -13.11 26.18 15.29
N SER A 46 -14.09 25.64 16.03
CA SER A 46 -13.86 24.89 17.28
C SER A 46 -13.69 23.38 17.06
N PHE A 47 -13.95 22.90 15.84
CA PHE A 47 -14.04 21.49 15.49
C PHE A 47 -12.66 20.97 15.08
N THR A 48 -11.77 20.83 16.09
CA THR A 48 -10.34 20.59 15.92
C THR A 48 -9.82 19.46 16.80
N ASP A 49 -8.51 19.27 16.78
CA ASP A 49 -7.74 18.33 17.60
C ASP A 49 -8.01 16.84 17.32
N PHE A 50 -8.53 16.51 16.15
CA PHE A 50 -8.78 15.13 15.78
C PHE A 50 -7.51 14.28 15.71
N THR A 51 -7.63 13.03 16.16
CA THR A 51 -6.69 11.97 15.83
C THR A 51 -7.28 11.15 14.69
N PHE A 52 -6.63 11.14 13.54
CA PHE A 52 -6.99 10.23 12.44
C PHE A 52 -6.20 8.93 12.51
N MET A 53 -6.89 7.80 12.36
CA MET A 53 -6.30 6.47 12.30
C MET A 53 -6.72 5.77 11.01
N LEU A 54 -5.76 5.54 10.13
CA LEU A 54 -5.96 5.11 8.74
C LEU A 54 -5.02 3.97 8.39
N ALA A 55 -5.54 2.88 7.86
CA ALA A 55 -4.68 1.82 7.33
C ALA A 55 -4.06 2.20 5.97
N ASN A 56 -4.73 3.06 5.20
CA ASN A 56 -4.30 3.53 3.89
C ASN A 56 -4.43 5.04 3.74
N ASP A 57 -3.85 5.57 2.66
CA ASP A 57 -4.04 6.95 2.23
C ASP A 57 -5.48 7.20 1.77
N ILE A 58 -6.06 8.32 2.19
CA ILE A 58 -7.39 8.79 1.76
C ILE A 58 -7.33 9.98 0.82
N SER A 59 -6.19 10.22 0.21
CA SER A 59 -5.97 11.34 -0.68
C SER A 59 -6.68 11.17 -2.03
N ASP A 60 -7.21 12.26 -2.54
CA ASP A 60 -7.62 12.38 -3.93
C ASP A 60 -6.55 13.16 -4.70
N TYR A 61 -5.81 12.49 -5.57
CA TYR A 61 -4.72 13.08 -6.38
C TYR A 61 -5.13 14.33 -7.21
N ARG A 62 -6.39 14.70 -7.22
CA ARG A 62 -6.94 15.88 -7.93
C ARG A 62 -7.28 17.05 -7.04
N GLY A 63 -7.30 16.87 -5.72
CA GLY A 63 -7.70 17.90 -4.77
C GLY A 63 -9.20 18.25 -4.81
N ASP A 64 -10.03 17.40 -5.42
CA ASP A 64 -11.49 17.58 -5.53
C ASP A 64 -12.24 16.99 -4.34
N SER A 65 -11.57 16.22 -3.50
CA SER A 65 -12.18 15.57 -2.35
C SER A 65 -11.82 16.28 -1.05
N TYR A 66 -12.60 15.99 -0.05
CA TYR A 66 -12.36 16.43 1.32
C TYR A 66 -11.47 15.39 2.01
N ASP A 67 -10.18 15.44 1.68
CA ASP A 67 -9.13 14.54 2.14
C ASP A 67 -8.35 15.11 3.34
N LEU A 68 -7.22 14.47 3.68
CA LEU A 68 -6.36 14.93 4.78
C LEU A 68 -5.91 16.39 4.65
N ASP A 69 -5.62 16.85 3.44
CA ASP A 69 -5.18 18.24 3.22
C ASP A 69 -6.28 19.24 3.55
N ALA A 70 -7.54 18.91 3.29
CA ALA A 70 -8.67 19.75 3.66
C ALA A 70 -8.79 19.93 5.17
N PHE A 71 -8.53 18.90 5.95
CA PHE A 71 -8.50 18.97 7.43
C PHE A 71 -7.23 19.64 7.95
N THR A 72 -6.06 19.33 7.38
CA THR A 72 -4.77 19.86 7.81
C THR A 72 -4.70 21.38 7.63
N THR A 73 -5.09 21.88 6.45
CA THR A 73 -5.05 23.33 6.16
C THR A 73 -5.95 24.18 7.06
N ARG A 74 -6.90 23.54 7.74
CA ARG A 74 -7.83 24.17 8.70
C ARG A 74 -7.42 23.94 10.16
N GLY A 75 -6.26 23.31 10.40
CA GLY A 75 -5.80 23.02 11.75
C GLY A 75 -6.67 22.03 12.53
N MET A 76 -7.41 21.17 11.82
CA MET A 76 -8.31 20.21 12.46
C MET A 76 -7.60 18.96 12.97
N ILE A 77 -6.40 18.64 12.45
CA ILE A 77 -5.64 17.43 12.80
C ILE A 77 -4.64 17.75 13.91
N LYS A 78 -4.74 17.04 15.03
CA LYS A 78 -3.73 17.00 16.08
C LYS A 78 -2.71 15.88 15.82
N ARG A 79 -3.21 14.68 15.47
CA ARG A 79 -2.42 13.47 15.33
C ARG A 79 -2.88 12.65 14.12
N LEU A 80 -1.91 12.09 13.41
CA LEU A 80 -2.14 11.16 12.31
C LEU A 80 -1.41 9.85 12.56
N ILE A 81 -2.15 8.73 12.59
CA ILE A 81 -1.64 7.36 12.64
C ILE A 81 -2.01 6.73 11.30
N THR A 82 -1.01 6.45 10.47
CA THR A 82 -1.26 5.89 9.12
C THR A 82 -0.10 4.99 8.67
N SER A 83 -0.31 4.23 7.61
CA SER A 83 0.76 3.47 6.98
C SER A 83 1.45 4.26 5.85
N ILE A 84 0.68 5.07 5.13
CA ILE A 84 1.14 5.72 3.89
C ILE A 84 0.38 7.04 3.65
N ILE A 85 1.08 8.01 3.05
CA ILE A 85 0.48 9.22 2.45
C ILE A 85 1.20 9.47 1.12
N THR A 86 0.45 9.60 0.05
CA THR A 86 1.02 9.73 -1.30
C THR A 86 0.66 11.04 -1.99
N ALA A 87 -0.49 11.63 -1.69
CA ALA A 87 -1.04 12.77 -2.43
C ALA A 87 -1.64 13.87 -1.53
N SER A 88 -1.14 14.04 -0.31
CA SER A 88 -1.56 15.09 0.63
C SER A 88 -0.37 16.00 0.98
N PRO A 89 0.04 16.92 0.08
CA PRO A 89 1.23 17.75 0.27
C PRO A 89 1.14 18.69 1.48
N ALA A 90 -0.03 19.23 1.81
CA ALA A 90 -0.19 20.08 3.00
C ALA A 90 0.02 19.28 4.28
N THR A 91 -0.51 18.05 4.35
CA THR A 91 -0.33 17.14 5.48
C THR A 91 1.13 16.71 5.63
N ILE A 92 1.81 16.36 4.52
CA ILE A 92 3.24 16.04 4.50
C ILE A 92 4.07 17.22 5.01
N ASN A 93 3.75 18.45 4.59
CA ASN A 93 4.44 19.65 5.06
C ASN A 93 4.20 19.90 6.57
N ALA A 94 2.97 19.73 7.05
CA ALA A 94 2.63 19.88 8.46
C ALA A 94 3.39 18.86 9.35
N MET A 95 3.52 17.60 8.88
CA MET A 95 4.34 16.59 9.56
C MET A 95 5.82 16.98 9.59
N ARG A 96 6.38 17.44 8.45
CA ARG A 96 7.77 17.86 8.33
C ARG A 96 8.10 19.05 9.22
N ASN A 97 7.17 19.99 9.34
CA ASN A 97 7.32 21.22 10.12
C ASN A 97 7.01 21.02 11.61
N ASN A 98 6.75 19.81 12.08
CA ASN A 98 6.34 19.52 13.47
C ASN A 98 5.03 20.23 13.87
N GLU A 99 4.10 20.42 12.94
CA GLU A 99 2.81 21.08 13.22
C GLU A 99 1.78 20.08 13.77
N ILE A 100 1.87 18.80 13.37
CA ILE A 100 1.03 17.70 13.85
C ILE A 100 1.88 16.52 14.33
N GLU A 101 1.36 15.72 15.26
CA GLU A 101 1.94 14.43 15.62
C GLU A 101 1.68 13.41 14.50
N ALA A 102 2.66 12.59 14.16
CA ALA A 102 2.51 11.62 13.06
C ALA A 102 3.26 10.31 13.30
N TYR A 103 2.61 9.20 12.92
CA TYR A 103 3.18 7.85 12.94
C TYR A 103 3.01 7.19 11.58
N TYR A 104 4.08 6.51 11.11
CA TYR A 104 4.01 5.54 10.04
C TYR A 104 4.16 4.13 10.61
N LEU A 105 3.08 3.35 10.53
CA LEU A 105 2.99 2.00 11.07
C LEU A 105 2.55 1.02 9.97
N PRO A 106 2.92 -0.27 10.05
CA PRO A 106 2.58 -1.23 9.00
C PRO A 106 1.07 -1.33 8.76
N GLN A 107 0.66 -1.34 7.52
CA GLN A 107 -0.74 -1.35 7.10
C GLN A 107 -1.51 -2.56 7.65
N GLY A 108 -0.88 -3.75 7.56
CA GLY A 108 -1.46 -4.97 8.06
C GLY A 108 -1.59 -4.98 9.58
N VAL A 109 -0.65 -4.36 10.28
CA VAL A 109 -0.74 -4.22 11.74
C VAL A 109 -1.91 -3.31 12.12
N ILE A 110 -2.11 -2.17 11.43
CA ILE A 110 -3.24 -1.26 11.72
C ILE A 110 -4.57 -2.00 11.51
N THR A 111 -4.75 -2.70 10.39
CA THR A 111 -6.00 -3.41 10.09
C THR A 111 -6.26 -4.58 11.02
N THR A 112 -5.24 -5.35 11.36
CA THR A 112 -5.38 -6.46 12.31
C THR A 112 -5.57 -5.97 13.73
N HIS A 113 -5.10 -4.77 14.07
CA HIS A 113 -5.37 -4.13 15.36
C HIS A 113 -6.86 -3.87 15.58
N TYR A 114 -7.60 -3.41 14.55
CA TYR A 114 -9.06 -3.27 14.68
C TYR A 114 -9.72 -4.59 15.09
N ARG A 115 -9.27 -5.71 14.52
CA ARG A 115 -9.75 -7.04 14.91
C ARG A 115 -9.33 -7.44 16.33
N SER A 116 -8.12 -7.09 16.75
CA SER A 116 -7.63 -7.35 18.11
C SER A 116 -8.44 -6.58 19.16
N LYS A 117 -8.83 -5.34 18.89
CA LYS A 117 -9.70 -4.53 19.77
C LYS A 117 -11.14 -5.04 19.87
N THR A 118 -11.54 -6.04 19.08
CA THR A 118 -12.86 -6.69 19.23
C THR A 118 -12.94 -7.59 20.47
N GLN A 119 -11.81 -7.85 21.11
CA GLN A 119 -11.71 -8.60 22.35
C GLN A 119 -10.96 -7.73 23.36
N GLU A 120 -11.10 -7.98 24.64
CA GLU A 120 -10.28 -7.33 25.69
C GLU A 120 -8.82 -7.79 25.54
N SER A 121 -8.14 -7.27 24.51
CA SER A 121 -6.79 -7.62 24.11
C SER A 121 -5.82 -6.53 24.56
N PRO A 122 -4.58 -6.89 24.95
CA PRO A 122 -3.54 -5.91 25.29
C PRO A 122 -2.99 -5.16 24.07
N GLY A 123 -3.70 -5.08 22.97
CA GLY A 123 -3.24 -4.57 21.69
C GLY A 123 -2.84 -5.68 20.72
N THR A 124 -2.16 -5.33 19.64
CA THR A 124 -1.67 -6.30 18.65
C THR A 124 -0.24 -6.72 18.97
N ILE A 125 -0.02 -8.00 19.16
CA ILE A 125 1.33 -8.57 19.37
C ILE A 125 1.78 -9.21 18.06
N SER A 126 2.91 -8.77 17.52
CA SER A 126 3.42 -9.23 16.23
C SER A 126 4.95 -9.18 16.16
N LYS A 127 5.54 -9.96 15.26
CA LYS A 127 6.95 -9.80 14.87
C LYS A 127 7.12 -8.82 13.70
N ILE A 128 6.03 -8.44 13.05
CA ILE A 128 6.06 -7.46 11.95
C ILE A 128 6.57 -6.12 12.50
N GLY A 129 7.56 -5.56 11.83
CA GLY A 129 8.22 -4.32 12.23
C GLY A 129 9.50 -4.50 13.05
N LEU A 130 9.79 -5.70 13.59
CA LEU A 130 11.06 -5.93 14.31
C LEU A 130 12.27 -5.60 13.43
N ASN A 131 13.25 -4.91 14.02
CA ASN A 131 14.48 -4.44 13.37
C ASN A 131 14.25 -3.47 12.20
N THR A 132 13.07 -2.85 12.11
CA THR A 132 12.79 -1.75 11.17
C THR A 132 12.62 -0.43 11.91
N ASN A 133 12.33 0.66 11.19
CA ASN A 133 12.05 1.98 11.78
C ASN A 133 10.85 1.98 12.74
N VAL A 134 9.95 1.00 12.63
CA VAL A 134 8.79 0.85 13.53
C VAL A 134 9.17 0.27 14.88
N ASP A 135 10.29 -0.43 14.97
CA ASP A 135 10.83 -0.96 16.21
C ASP A 135 11.21 0.20 17.16
N PRO A 136 10.80 0.17 18.44
CA PRO A 136 11.09 1.27 19.39
C PRO A 136 12.58 1.47 19.67
N ARG A 137 13.44 0.51 19.33
CA ARG A 137 14.91 0.67 19.37
C ARG A 137 15.42 1.64 18.29
N TYR A 138 14.59 1.97 17.30
CA TYR A 138 14.84 3.01 16.29
C TYR A 138 13.90 4.20 16.53
N THR A 139 12.82 4.33 15.73
CA THR A 139 11.89 5.47 15.90
C THR A 139 10.55 5.09 16.55
N GLY A 140 10.20 3.78 16.62
CA GLY A 140 8.87 3.34 17.05
C GLY A 140 7.76 3.81 16.09
N GLY A 141 8.09 4.02 14.82
CA GLY A 141 7.16 4.54 13.81
C GLY A 141 6.92 6.05 13.90
N LYS A 142 7.53 6.78 14.84
CA LYS A 142 7.39 8.23 14.97
C LYS A 142 8.03 8.94 13.77
N VAL A 143 7.30 9.89 13.20
CA VAL A 143 7.71 10.58 11.97
C VAL A 143 8.55 11.82 12.25
N ASN A 144 8.26 12.54 13.35
CA ASN A 144 8.85 13.83 13.67
C ASN A 144 9.05 14.01 15.18
N GLU A 145 9.72 15.12 15.57
CA GLU A 145 10.08 15.40 16.97
C GLU A 145 8.88 15.77 17.84
N ARG A 146 7.78 16.28 17.26
CA ARG A 146 6.54 16.57 18.00
C ARG A 146 5.89 15.28 18.52
N THR A 147 6.12 14.17 17.84
CA THR A 147 5.55 12.86 18.17
C THR A 147 6.36 12.20 19.28
N THR A 148 5.88 12.23 20.51
CA THR A 148 6.63 11.75 21.68
C THR A 148 6.07 10.48 22.31
N GLU A 149 4.77 10.24 22.21
CA GLU A 149 4.11 9.07 22.80
C GLU A 149 4.57 7.77 22.10
N ASP A 150 4.79 6.71 22.88
CA ASP A 150 5.14 5.39 22.36
C ASP A 150 3.88 4.56 22.13
N LEU A 151 3.56 4.28 20.84
CA LEU A 151 2.48 3.39 20.44
C LEU A 151 2.98 1.96 20.18
N VAL A 152 4.30 1.76 20.23
CA VAL A 152 4.95 0.48 19.97
C VAL A 152 5.94 0.20 21.10
N SER A 153 5.88 -0.98 21.69
CA SER A 153 6.79 -1.43 22.74
C SER A 153 7.33 -2.83 22.46
N LEU A 154 8.47 -3.15 23.09
CA LEU A 154 9.02 -4.52 23.05
C LEU A 154 8.37 -5.37 24.15
N ILE A 155 8.00 -6.58 23.80
CA ILE A 155 7.50 -7.59 24.75
C ILE A 155 8.21 -8.92 24.50
N GLU A 156 8.52 -9.65 25.57
CA GLU A 156 9.09 -11.00 25.48
C GLU A 156 8.03 -12.04 25.82
N ILE A 157 7.81 -13.00 24.93
CA ILE A 157 6.92 -14.14 25.14
C ILE A 157 7.68 -15.42 24.79
N ASN A 158 7.78 -16.36 25.74
CA ASN A 158 8.49 -17.63 25.55
C ASN A 158 9.92 -17.45 25.00
N HIS A 159 10.67 -16.50 25.55
CA HIS A 159 12.05 -16.17 25.13
C HIS A 159 12.17 -15.68 23.68
N GLN A 160 11.09 -15.17 23.11
CA GLN A 160 11.08 -14.54 21.81
C GLN A 160 10.59 -13.09 21.93
N THR A 161 11.28 -12.19 21.24
CA THR A 161 10.92 -10.78 21.19
C THR A 161 9.80 -10.55 20.19
N TYR A 162 8.82 -9.73 20.59
CA TYR A 162 7.72 -9.25 19.77
C TYR A 162 7.59 -7.73 19.94
N LEU A 163 6.88 -7.10 19.01
CA LEU A 163 6.33 -5.77 19.18
C LEU A 163 4.90 -5.88 19.67
N GLN A 164 4.57 -5.05 20.66
CA GLN A 164 3.20 -4.80 21.09
C GLN A 164 2.80 -3.43 20.57
N TYR A 165 1.75 -3.38 19.76
CA TYR A 165 1.13 -2.17 19.23
C TYR A 165 -0.10 -1.86 20.06
N ASP A 166 -0.13 -0.67 20.65
CA ASP A 166 -1.25 -0.20 21.48
C ASP A 166 -1.71 1.16 20.96
N PHE A 167 -2.75 1.14 20.14
CA PHE A 167 -3.31 2.34 19.53
C PHE A 167 -4.49 2.85 20.35
N PRO A 168 -4.81 4.16 20.23
CA PRO A 168 -5.93 4.74 20.95
C PRO A 168 -7.26 4.07 20.61
N ASP A 169 -8.20 4.10 21.54
CA ASP A 169 -9.57 3.66 21.33
C ASP A 169 -10.26 4.54 20.29
N ILE A 170 -11.14 3.96 19.48
CA ILE A 170 -11.80 4.66 18.39
C ILE A 170 -13.14 5.20 18.88
N ASP A 171 -13.27 6.54 18.85
CA ASP A 171 -14.52 7.22 19.21
C ASP A 171 -15.50 7.18 18.04
N ILE A 172 -15.02 7.38 16.82
CA ILE A 172 -15.84 7.50 15.61
C ILE A 172 -15.26 6.63 14.48
N ALA A 173 -16.05 5.68 13.98
CA ALA A 173 -15.80 5.02 12.70
C ALA A 173 -16.61 5.70 11.61
N LEU A 174 -15.94 6.27 10.61
CA LEU A 174 -16.57 6.81 9.40
C LEU A 174 -16.41 5.80 8.27
N LEU A 175 -17.51 5.20 7.87
CA LEU A 175 -17.52 4.11 6.91
C LEU A 175 -18.38 4.43 5.69
N ARG A 176 -18.20 3.65 4.63
CA ARG A 176 -19.04 3.68 3.45
C ARG A 176 -19.51 2.29 3.08
N GLY A 177 -20.71 2.23 2.54
CA GLY A 177 -21.28 1.06 1.89
C GLY A 177 -22.11 1.47 0.69
N THR A 178 -22.48 0.52 -0.16
CA THR A 178 -23.34 0.81 -1.30
C THR A 178 -24.77 1.05 -0.85
N TYR A 179 -25.33 0.13 -0.06
CA TYR A 179 -26.71 0.18 0.43
C TYR A 179 -26.78 -0.13 1.91
N ALA A 180 -27.80 0.43 2.58
CA ALA A 180 -28.27 -0.06 3.86
C ALA A 180 -29.69 -0.61 3.69
N ASP A 181 -30.07 -1.65 4.42
CA ASP A 181 -31.49 -2.02 4.53
C ASP A 181 -32.17 -1.32 5.72
N MET A 182 -33.46 -1.58 5.93
CA MET A 182 -34.23 -0.95 6.99
C MET A 182 -33.81 -1.38 8.40
N ASP A 183 -33.12 -2.53 8.53
CA ASP A 183 -32.53 -3.01 9.79
C ASP A 183 -31.11 -2.44 10.00
N GLY A 184 -30.55 -1.77 8.99
CA GLY A 184 -29.23 -1.13 9.03
C GLY A 184 -28.08 -2.03 8.62
N ASN A 185 -28.37 -3.19 8.05
CA ASN A 185 -27.33 -4.01 7.47
C ASN A 185 -26.72 -3.30 6.25
N ILE A 186 -25.40 -3.31 6.17
CA ILE A 186 -24.65 -2.62 5.11
C ILE A 186 -24.16 -3.63 4.06
N TYR A 187 -24.32 -3.26 2.81
CA TYR A 187 -23.95 -4.04 1.63
C TYR A 187 -22.90 -3.32 0.78
N MET A 188 -21.88 -4.04 0.30
CA MET A 188 -20.75 -3.53 -0.49
C MET A 188 -20.87 -3.88 -1.99
N THR A 189 -22.08 -3.92 -2.51
CA THR A 189 -22.42 -4.47 -3.84
C THR A 189 -21.65 -3.77 -4.96
N HIS A 190 -21.53 -2.45 -4.93
CA HIS A 190 -20.88 -1.66 -5.99
C HIS A 190 -19.44 -1.24 -5.63
N GLU A 191 -18.94 -1.59 -4.46
CA GLU A 191 -17.60 -1.20 -4.06
C GLU A 191 -16.55 -2.09 -4.75
N ALA A 192 -15.40 -1.53 -5.06
CA ALA A 192 -14.34 -2.24 -5.77
C ALA A 192 -13.58 -3.22 -4.86
N HIS A 193 -13.44 -2.89 -3.57
CA HIS A 193 -12.92 -3.77 -2.52
C HIS A 193 -13.78 -3.69 -1.26
N LEU A 194 -13.60 -4.61 -0.32
CA LEU A 194 -14.40 -4.64 0.90
C LEU A 194 -13.82 -3.74 2.00
N GLY A 195 -12.50 -3.61 2.06
CA GLY A 195 -11.83 -2.91 3.16
C GLY A 195 -11.93 -3.64 4.50
N GLU A 196 -11.57 -2.97 5.56
CA GLU A 196 -11.58 -3.44 6.96
C GLU A 196 -12.80 -2.95 7.76
N GLY A 197 -13.82 -2.39 7.07
CA GLY A 197 -14.97 -1.72 7.71
C GLY A 197 -15.74 -2.56 8.73
N TYR A 198 -15.80 -3.88 8.56
CA TYR A 198 -16.42 -4.76 9.55
C TYR A 198 -15.66 -4.77 10.88
N SER A 199 -14.37 -5.00 10.86
CA SER A 199 -13.53 -5.07 12.06
C SER A 199 -13.43 -3.71 12.74
N LEU A 200 -13.37 -2.63 11.95
CA LEU A 200 -13.40 -1.26 12.45
C LEU A 200 -14.74 -0.93 13.13
N ALA A 201 -15.88 -1.30 12.53
CA ALA A 201 -17.19 -1.12 13.14
C ALA A 201 -17.31 -1.88 14.47
N LEU A 202 -16.82 -3.12 14.51
CA LEU A 202 -16.89 -3.96 15.70
C LEU A 202 -15.97 -3.41 16.82
N ALA A 203 -14.74 -2.98 16.50
CA ALA A 203 -13.82 -2.36 17.46
C ALA A 203 -14.41 -1.09 18.06
N THR A 204 -14.93 -0.20 17.22
CA THR A 204 -15.58 1.05 17.65
C THR A 204 -16.80 0.77 18.54
N HIS A 205 -17.64 -0.18 18.16
CA HIS A 205 -18.82 -0.57 18.96
C HIS A 205 -18.42 -1.11 20.34
N ASN A 206 -17.36 -1.95 20.42
CA ASN A 206 -16.86 -2.48 21.69
C ASN A 206 -16.35 -1.38 22.64
N ASN A 207 -15.75 -0.35 22.10
CA ASN A 207 -15.27 0.82 22.83
C ASN A 207 -16.37 1.84 23.12
N ARG A 208 -17.64 1.53 22.81
CA ARG A 208 -18.80 2.44 22.97
C ARG A 208 -18.71 3.70 22.09
N GLY A 209 -17.86 3.70 21.08
CA GLY A 209 -17.78 4.72 20.03
C GLY A 209 -19.02 4.70 19.13
N LYS A 210 -19.02 5.51 18.09
CA LYS A 210 -20.12 5.62 17.12
C LYS A 210 -19.70 5.19 15.74
N VAL A 211 -20.49 4.30 15.13
CA VAL A 211 -20.34 3.83 13.77
C VAL A 211 -21.30 4.58 12.87
N ILE A 212 -20.77 5.36 11.95
CA ILE A 212 -21.52 6.21 11.00
C ILE A 212 -21.21 5.74 9.59
N VAL A 213 -22.22 5.38 8.82
CA VAL A 213 -22.05 4.82 7.48
C VAL A 213 -22.74 5.70 6.44
N GLN A 214 -21.98 6.16 5.44
CA GLN A 214 -22.50 6.80 4.24
C GLN A 214 -22.91 5.73 3.22
N VAL A 215 -24.14 5.81 2.69
CA VAL A 215 -24.66 4.88 1.67
C VAL A 215 -25.28 5.62 0.50
N LYS A 216 -25.37 4.97 -0.67
CA LYS A 216 -26.10 5.52 -1.84
C LYS A 216 -27.58 5.60 -1.60
N ALA A 217 -28.14 4.56 -0.97
CA ALA A 217 -29.59 4.48 -0.69
C ALA A 217 -29.89 3.49 0.44
N VAL A 218 -31.06 3.67 1.03
CA VAL A 218 -31.67 2.70 1.93
C VAL A 218 -32.71 1.89 1.16
N VAL A 219 -32.66 0.56 1.30
CA VAL A 219 -33.53 -0.38 0.58
C VAL A 219 -34.42 -1.16 1.55
N GLN A 220 -35.49 -1.78 1.03
CA GLN A 220 -36.34 -2.66 1.82
C GLN A 220 -35.59 -3.93 2.22
N ASN A 221 -35.95 -4.47 3.40
CA ASN A 221 -35.44 -5.76 3.86
C ASN A 221 -35.74 -6.87 2.86
N GLY A 222 -34.86 -7.84 2.70
CA GLY A 222 -35.01 -8.97 1.81
C GLY A 222 -34.61 -8.72 0.34
N ASN A 223 -34.13 -7.54 -0.01
CA ASN A 223 -33.66 -7.25 -1.37
C ASN A 223 -32.30 -7.91 -1.70
N PHE A 224 -31.52 -8.28 -0.69
CA PHE A 224 -30.21 -8.91 -0.85
C PHE A 224 -30.12 -10.23 -0.09
N ASN A 225 -29.20 -11.10 -0.50
CA ASN A 225 -28.92 -12.33 0.21
C ASN A 225 -28.32 -11.99 1.60
N PRO A 226 -28.76 -12.63 2.69
CA PRO A 226 -28.16 -12.44 4.02
C PRO A 226 -26.65 -12.68 4.08
N ASN A 227 -26.11 -13.52 3.19
CA ASN A 227 -24.66 -13.74 3.09
C ASN A 227 -23.88 -12.52 2.53
N ASP A 228 -24.58 -11.57 1.88
CA ASP A 228 -23.97 -10.36 1.33
C ASP A 228 -23.94 -9.21 2.34
N VAL A 229 -24.45 -9.43 3.55
CA VAL A 229 -24.33 -8.46 4.65
C VAL A 229 -22.87 -8.32 5.04
N PHE A 230 -22.31 -7.14 4.81
CA PHE A 230 -20.93 -6.84 5.15
C PHE A 230 -20.78 -6.36 6.59
N ILE A 231 -21.64 -5.40 7.03
CA ILE A 231 -21.71 -4.96 8.42
C ILE A 231 -23.15 -5.19 8.92
N PRO A 232 -23.35 -6.05 9.93
CA PRO A 232 -24.65 -6.22 10.55
C PRO A 232 -25.16 -4.92 11.17
N GLY A 233 -26.44 -4.60 10.97
CA GLY A 233 -27.05 -3.35 11.43
C GLY A 233 -26.95 -3.10 12.93
N LYS A 234 -26.73 -4.16 13.74
CA LYS A 234 -26.49 -4.03 15.17
C LYS A 234 -25.21 -3.24 15.51
N LEU A 235 -24.22 -3.25 14.62
CA LEU A 235 -22.97 -2.52 14.77
C LEU A 235 -23.03 -1.08 14.23
N VAL A 236 -24.14 -0.68 13.58
CA VAL A 236 -24.31 0.62 12.93
C VAL A 236 -25.18 1.53 13.78
N ASP A 237 -24.64 2.63 14.28
CA ASP A 237 -25.40 3.63 15.05
C ASP A 237 -26.21 4.52 14.11
N TYR A 238 -25.55 5.05 13.06
CA TYR A 238 -26.14 6.02 12.15
C TYR A 238 -25.85 5.71 10.69
N VAL A 239 -26.84 5.97 9.86
CA VAL A 239 -26.70 5.94 8.40
C VAL A 239 -27.03 7.33 7.86
N VAL A 240 -26.19 7.84 6.96
CA VAL A 240 -26.43 9.03 6.15
C VAL A 240 -26.56 8.63 4.69
N VAL A 241 -27.57 9.15 4.01
CA VAL A 241 -27.80 8.85 2.59
C VAL A 241 -27.14 9.92 1.75
N ASN A 242 -26.23 9.50 0.87
CA ASN A 242 -25.51 10.40 -0.02
C ASN A 242 -26.47 11.22 -0.89
N THR A 243 -26.25 12.53 -0.94
CA THR A 243 -27.05 13.48 -1.71
C THR A 243 -26.33 13.95 -2.99
N ASN A 244 -25.00 13.82 -3.01
CA ASN A 244 -24.18 14.20 -4.15
C ASN A 244 -23.41 12.98 -4.68
N PRO A 245 -23.82 12.41 -5.82
CA PRO A 245 -23.14 11.22 -6.38
C PRO A 245 -21.63 11.39 -6.59
N LYS A 246 -21.13 12.61 -6.85
CA LYS A 246 -19.70 12.87 -7.00
C LYS A 246 -18.90 12.63 -5.72
N LEU A 247 -19.56 12.65 -4.56
CA LEU A 247 -18.99 12.35 -3.25
C LEU A 247 -19.24 10.88 -2.82
N HIS A 248 -19.55 10.02 -3.81
CA HIS A 248 -19.71 8.58 -3.61
C HIS A 248 -19.24 7.81 -4.86
N ARG A 249 -18.08 8.19 -5.40
CA ARG A 249 -17.45 7.49 -6.53
C ARG A 249 -16.96 6.13 -6.08
N GLN A 250 -17.01 5.13 -6.96
CA GLN A 250 -16.49 3.80 -6.68
C GLN A 250 -14.97 3.84 -6.47
N VAL A 251 -14.27 4.51 -7.37
CA VAL A 251 -12.83 4.79 -7.30
C VAL A 251 -12.58 6.18 -7.89
N MET A 252 -11.39 6.70 -7.76
CA MET A 252 -10.94 8.07 -8.02
C MET A 252 -11.75 8.84 -9.07
N GLN A 253 -11.76 8.43 -10.33
CA GLN A 253 -12.44 9.13 -11.42
C GLN A 253 -13.70 8.42 -11.90
N THR A 254 -13.91 7.20 -11.43
CA THR A 254 -14.97 6.32 -11.91
C THR A 254 -16.14 6.35 -10.95
N GLN A 255 -17.29 6.84 -11.41
CA GLN A 255 -18.52 6.85 -10.62
C GLN A 255 -18.97 5.43 -10.29
N TYR A 256 -18.95 4.55 -11.29
CA TYR A 256 -19.22 3.12 -11.16
C TYR A 256 -18.79 2.37 -12.42
N ASP A 257 -17.97 1.34 -12.26
CA ASP A 257 -17.67 0.34 -13.29
C ASP A 257 -18.00 -1.05 -12.70
N PRO A 258 -19.01 -1.77 -13.22
CA PRO A 258 -19.40 -3.07 -12.71
C PRO A 258 -18.29 -4.13 -12.81
N ALA A 259 -17.29 -3.92 -13.69
CA ALA A 259 -16.15 -4.83 -13.80
C ALA A 259 -15.24 -4.80 -12.56
N LEU A 260 -15.10 -3.61 -11.92
CA LEU A 260 -14.31 -3.47 -10.68
C LEU A 260 -14.99 -4.07 -9.45
N SER A 261 -16.30 -4.28 -9.48
CA SER A 261 -17.05 -4.95 -8.41
C SER A 261 -17.33 -6.43 -8.69
N GLY A 262 -16.80 -6.97 -9.81
CA GLY A 262 -16.96 -8.38 -10.19
C GLY A 262 -18.33 -8.73 -10.80
N HIS A 263 -19.17 -7.73 -11.13
CA HIS A 263 -20.47 -7.97 -11.76
C HIS A 263 -20.38 -8.19 -13.27
N TYR A 264 -19.25 -7.86 -13.86
CA TYR A 264 -19.01 -7.94 -15.29
C TYR A 264 -17.55 -8.31 -15.55
N GLN A 265 -17.29 -9.14 -16.55
CA GLN A 265 -15.94 -9.46 -17.00
C GLN A 265 -15.62 -8.71 -18.29
N ILE A 266 -14.44 -8.08 -18.33
CA ILE A 266 -13.92 -7.45 -19.54
C ILE A 266 -13.25 -8.51 -20.41
N THR A 267 -13.41 -8.38 -21.73
CA THR A 267 -12.79 -9.25 -22.73
C THR A 267 -11.57 -8.63 -23.40
N GLU A 268 -11.40 -7.33 -23.25
CA GLU A 268 -10.30 -6.57 -23.85
C GLU A 268 -9.43 -5.95 -22.75
N MET A 269 -8.12 -5.88 -23.00
CA MET A 269 -7.18 -5.22 -22.14
C MET A 269 -7.48 -3.70 -22.08
N ARG A 270 -7.59 -3.17 -20.87
CA ARG A 270 -7.80 -1.74 -20.63
C ARG A 270 -6.54 -1.00 -20.17
N GLU A 271 -5.48 -1.75 -19.85
CA GLU A 271 -4.23 -1.17 -19.38
C GLU A 271 -3.43 -0.58 -20.54
N PRO A 272 -2.86 0.61 -20.39
CA PRO A 272 -2.14 1.27 -21.46
C PRO A 272 -0.82 0.55 -21.79
N TYR A 273 -0.42 0.58 -23.06
CA TYR A 273 0.90 0.17 -23.49
C TYR A 273 1.98 1.06 -22.83
N ILE A 274 3.08 0.45 -22.41
CA ILE A 274 4.25 1.17 -21.91
C ILE A 274 5.28 1.25 -23.02
N GLU A 275 5.71 2.46 -23.37
CA GLU A 275 6.80 2.65 -24.32
C GLU A 275 8.12 2.09 -23.77
N LEU A 276 8.99 1.64 -24.69
CA LEU A 276 10.31 1.15 -24.32
C LEU A 276 11.12 2.27 -23.65
N GLY A 277 11.63 1.99 -22.47
CA GLY A 277 12.38 2.92 -21.66
C GLY A 277 12.84 2.25 -20.36
N THR A 278 13.54 3.01 -19.53
CA THR A 278 14.12 2.53 -18.26
C THR A 278 13.11 1.74 -17.43
N ARG A 279 11.89 2.26 -17.25
CA ARG A 279 10.83 1.61 -16.47
C ARG A 279 10.43 0.26 -17.04
N LYS A 280 10.16 0.21 -18.35
CA LYS A 280 9.74 -1.04 -19.01
C LYS A 280 10.81 -2.13 -18.96
N VAL A 281 12.08 -1.75 -19.13
CA VAL A 281 13.23 -2.67 -19.03
C VAL A 281 13.34 -3.28 -17.64
N ILE A 282 13.26 -2.45 -16.59
CA ILE A 282 13.26 -2.93 -15.20
C ILE A 282 12.13 -3.92 -14.97
N LEU A 283 10.90 -3.58 -15.39
CA LEU A 283 9.72 -4.42 -15.20
C LEU A 283 9.80 -5.74 -15.98
N ARG A 284 10.31 -5.73 -17.21
CA ARG A 284 10.52 -6.96 -18.00
C ARG A 284 11.54 -7.88 -17.34
N ARG A 285 12.66 -7.31 -16.84
CA ARG A 285 13.66 -8.11 -16.11
C ARG A 285 13.12 -8.63 -14.77
N ALA A 286 12.38 -7.81 -14.05
CA ALA A 286 11.73 -8.24 -12.81
C ALA A 286 10.71 -9.37 -13.06
N ALA A 287 9.92 -9.27 -14.13
CA ALA A 287 8.93 -10.30 -14.49
C ALA A 287 9.54 -11.69 -14.76
N GLN A 288 10.84 -11.77 -15.10
CA GLN A 288 11.52 -13.06 -15.32
C GLN A 288 11.70 -13.87 -14.03
N PHE A 289 11.43 -13.29 -12.85
CA PHE A 289 11.40 -14.03 -11.59
C PHE A 289 10.06 -14.74 -11.30
N LEU A 290 9.05 -14.60 -12.18
CA LEU A 290 7.78 -15.30 -12.05
C LEU A 290 7.88 -16.77 -12.41
N LEU A 291 7.12 -17.60 -11.70
CA LEU A 291 6.83 -18.97 -12.05
C LEU A 291 5.33 -19.16 -12.33
N GLU A 292 4.99 -20.19 -13.09
CA GLU A 292 3.59 -20.54 -13.34
C GLU A 292 2.89 -20.95 -12.04
N GLY A 293 1.77 -20.32 -11.76
CA GLY A 293 0.98 -20.53 -10.54
C GLY A 293 1.33 -19.63 -9.37
N ASP A 294 2.38 -18.80 -9.47
CA ASP A 294 2.76 -17.89 -8.38
C ASP A 294 1.61 -16.97 -7.95
N VAL A 295 1.39 -16.87 -6.66
CA VAL A 295 0.57 -15.83 -6.03
C VAL A 295 1.46 -14.61 -5.79
N ILE A 296 1.17 -13.53 -6.49
CA ILE A 296 2.04 -12.35 -6.52
C ILE A 296 1.43 -11.14 -5.85
N SER A 297 2.27 -10.37 -5.15
CA SER A 297 1.91 -9.02 -4.68
C SER A 297 2.72 -7.97 -5.44
N ILE A 298 2.04 -6.89 -5.87
CA ILE A 298 2.66 -5.79 -6.60
C ILE A 298 2.52 -4.51 -5.77
N GLY A 299 3.66 -3.97 -5.33
CA GLY A 299 3.72 -2.74 -4.55
C GLY A 299 3.53 -1.48 -5.41
N PHE A 300 3.16 -0.40 -4.72
CA PHE A 300 3.07 0.93 -5.32
C PHE A 300 4.45 1.43 -5.81
N GLY A 301 4.48 2.26 -6.84
CA GLY A 301 5.70 2.82 -7.43
C GLY A 301 5.98 2.29 -8.84
N ILE A 302 7.23 1.92 -9.15
CA ILE A 302 7.59 1.43 -10.48
C ILE A 302 6.85 0.13 -10.81
N ASN A 303 6.66 -0.73 -9.83
CA ASN A 303 6.01 -2.03 -9.99
C ASN A 303 4.52 -1.95 -10.30
N ASN A 304 3.86 -0.82 -10.02
CA ASN A 304 2.46 -0.60 -10.38
C ASN A 304 2.17 -0.90 -11.87
N GLU A 305 3.15 -0.70 -12.75
CA GLU A 305 3.01 -0.97 -14.18
C GLU A 305 3.48 -2.39 -14.59
N LEU A 306 3.80 -3.28 -13.65
CA LEU A 306 4.12 -4.68 -13.98
C LEU A 306 2.91 -5.38 -14.63
N SER A 307 1.70 -5.05 -14.19
CA SER A 307 0.46 -5.55 -14.80
C SER A 307 0.35 -5.23 -16.31
N ASN A 308 0.87 -4.07 -16.73
CA ASN A 308 0.90 -3.69 -18.15
C ASN A 308 1.84 -4.62 -18.95
N VAL A 309 3.01 -4.97 -18.36
CA VAL A 309 3.96 -5.92 -18.99
C VAL A 309 3.33 -7.31 -19.07
N LEU A 310 2.69 -7.80 -18.00
CA LEU A 310 2.01 -9.09 -18.00
C LEU A 310 0.90 -9.16 -19.06
N SER A 311 0.18 -8.04 -19.25
CA SER A 311 -0.89 -7.92 -20.23
C SER A 311 -0.37 -7.84 -21.66
N GLU A 312 0.71 -7.09 -21.91
CA GLU A 312 1.37 -7.04 -23.23
C GLU A 312 1.87 -8.41 -23.67
N GLU A 313 2.47 -9.17 -22.74
CA GLU A 313 3.01 -10.51 -22.95
C GLU A 313 1.92 -11.60 -22.88
N GLN A 314 0.66 -11.24 -22.61
CA GLN A 314 -0.51 -12.13 -22.52
C GLN A 314 -0.36 -13.26 -21.48
N VAL A 315 0.35 -13.01 -20.39
CA VAL A 315 0.69 -14.01 -19.36
C VAL A 315 -0.09 -13.85 -18.03
N ASN A 316 -1.07 -12.95 -17.96
CA ASN A 316 -1.86 -12.75 -16.73
C ASN A 316 -2.48 -14.05 -16.19
N HIS A 317 -2.82 -14.99 -17.08
CA HIS A 317 -3.43 -16.28 -16.71
C HIS A 317 -2.43 -17.28 -16.08
N LEU A 318 -1.14 -17.00 -16.14
CA LEU A 318 -0.08 -17.85 -15.57
C LEU A 318 0.19 -17.55 -14.10
N VAL A 319 -0.26 -16.40 -13.59
CA VAL A 319 -0.02 -15.97 -12.21
C VAL A 319 -1.32 -15.51 -11.54
N GLN A 320 -1.33 -15.49 -10.22
CA GLN A 320 -2.48 -15.06 -9.45
C GLN A 320 -2.16 -13.79 -8.66
N PRO A 321 -2.56 -12.61 -9.14
CA PRO A 321 -2.36 -11.38 -8.40
C PRO A 321 -3.15 -11.36 -7.08
N ASN A 322 -2.52 -10.88 -6.02
CA ASN A 322 -3.16 -10.52 -4.77
C ASN A 322 -2.86 -9.06 -4.44
N ILE A 323 -3.90 -8.30 -4.16
CA ILE A 323 -3.78 -6.95 -3.62
C ILE A 323 -4.09 -7.01 -2.13
N ASP A 324 -3.26 -6.38 -1.33
CA ASP A 324 -3.33 -6.37 0.14
C ASP A 324 -4.69 -5.89 0.68
N THR A 325 -5.40 -5.06 -0.07
CA THR A 325 -6.78 -4.63 0.27
C THR A 325 -7.85 -5.72 0.12
N GLY A 326 -7.47 -6.92 -0.31
CA GLY A 326 -8.34 -8.10 -0.34
C GLY A 326 -8.89 -8.47 -1.72
N VAL A 327 -8.26 -8.05 -2.79
CA VAL A 327 -8.66 -8.40 -4.16
C VAL A 327 -7.72 -9.48 -4.70
N PHE A 328 -8.30 -10.58 -5.21
CA PHE A 328 -7.57 -11.73 -5.74
C PHE A 328 -7.86 -11.95 -7.21
N GLY A 329 -6.82 -12.34 -7.94
CA GLY A 329 -6.91 -12.74 -9.35
C GLY A 329 -7.20 -11.59 -10.31
N GLY A 330 -7.37 -11.96 -11.57
CA GLY A 330 -7.73 -11.05 -12.65
C GLY A 330 -6.57 -10.17 -13.12
N LEU A 331 -6.91 -9.00 -13.61
CA LEU A 331 -6.00 -8.00 -14.16
C LEU A 331 -5.84 -6.84 -13.18
N ILE A 332 -4.64 -6.65 -12.66
CA ILE A 332 -4.34 -5.53 -11.77
C ILE A 332 -4.46 -4.23 -12.57
N SER A 333 -5.24 -3.29 -12.05
CA SER A 333 -5.29 -1.96 -12.61
C SER A 333 -4.05 -1.15 -12.24
N SER A 334 -3.54 -0.39 -13.19
CA SER A 334 -2.42 0.52 -12.95
C SER A 334 -2.88 1.95 -12.62
N ARG A 335 -1.93 2.78 -12.22
CA ARG A 335 -2.09 4.23 -12.00
C ARG A 335 -3.24 4.58 -11.03
N GLU A 336 -4.25 5.28 -11.51
CA GLU A 336 -5.36 5.84 -10.71
C GLU A 336 -6.28 4.76 -10.11
N HIS A 337 -6.29 3.57 -10.69
CA HIS A 337 -7.07 2.43 -10.20
C HIS A 337 -6.21 1.40 -9.45
N PHE A 338 -4.97 1.74 -9.09
CA PHE A 338 -4.12 0.84 -8.32
C PHE A 338 -4.81 0.39 -7.03
N GLY A 339 -4.69 -0.90 -6.72
CA GLY A 339 -5.41 -1.53 -5.61
C GLY A 339 -6.74 -2.16 -6.00
N MET A 340 -7.12 -2.08 -7.28
CA MET A 340 -8.36 -2.66 -7.85
C MET A 340 -8.00 -3.59 -8.99
N ASN A 341 -8.80 -4.65 -9.20
CA ASN A 341 -8.60 -5.57 -10.31
C ASN A 341 -9.84 -5.67 -11.18
N TYR A 342 -9.62 -5.82 -12.49
CA TYR A 342 -10.65 -6.30 -13.40
C TYR A 342 -10.66 -7.84 -13.39
N ASN A 343 -11.82 -8.44 -13.66
CA ASN A 343 -11.98 -9.90 -13.72
C ASN A 343 -11.52 -10.62 -12.45
N LEU A 344 -11.66 -9.96 -11.31
CA LEU A 344 -11.26 -10.51 -10.02
C LEU A 344 -11.94 -11.86 -9.76
N SER A 345 -11.23 -12.79 -9.14
CA SER A 345 -11.75 -14.12 -8.78
C SER A 345 -12.36 -14.15 -7.38
N ALA A 346 -11.88 -13.31 -6.46
CA ALA A 346 -12.41 -13.19 -5.12
C ALA A 346 -12.18 -11.81 -4.51
N ARG A 347 -13.05 -11.45 -3.55
CA ARG A 347 -12.86 -10.31 -2.64
C ARG A 347 -12.90 -10.81 -1.20
N MET A 348 -11.91 -10.44 -0.43
CA MET A 348 -11.85 -10.68 1.01
C MET A 348 -11.82 -9.36 1.77
N ARG A 349 -12.15 -9.41 3.05
CA ARG A 349 -11.91 -8.26 3.93
C ARG A 349 -10.41 -8.01 4.05
N HIS A 350 -10.04 -6.76 4.13
CA HIS A 350 -8.65 -6.32 4.23
C HIS A 350 -7.91 -6.97 5.43
N ASP A 351 -8.53 -7.02 6.60
CA ASP A 351 -7.97 -7.65 7.79
C ASP A 351 -7.76 -9.17 7.65
N MET A 352 -8.60 -9.86 6.88
CA MET A 352 -8.44 -11.30 6.59
C MET A 352 -7.37 -11.57 5.53
N THR A 353 -7.17 -10.62 4.62
CA THR A 353 -6.11 -10.75 3.60
C THR A 353 -4.73 -10.75 4.24
N TRP A 354 -4.54 -9.99 5.31
CA TRP A 354 -3.29 -10.04 6.06
C TRP A 354 -3.06 -11.38 6.75
N ASP A 355 -4.11 -12.09 7.20
CA ASP A 355 -3.94 -13.46 7.68
C ASP A 355 -3.40 -14.39 6.59
N PHE A 356 -3.89 -14.24 5.35
CA PHE A 356 -3.38 -14.98 4.21
C PHE A 356 -1.91 -14.62 3.92
N ILE A 357 -1.59 -13.32 3.86
CA ILE A 357 -0.24 -12.83 3.57
C ILE A 357 0.76 -13.29 4.67
N TYR A 358 0.41 -13.15 5.94
CA TYR A 358 1.26 -13.50 7.07
C TYR A 358 1.52 -15.01 7.22
N ASN A 359 0.71 -15.84 6.59
CA ASN A 359 0.82 -17.30 6.63
C ASN A 359 1.31 -17.90 5.30
N ASN A 360 2.29 -17.27 4.66
CA ASN A 360 2.92 -17.70 3.40
C ASN A 360 1.95 -17.75 2.21
N GLY A 361 0.99 -16.86 2.18
CA GLY A 361 0.02 -16.80 1.07
C GLY A 361 0.59 -16.21 -0.22
N LEU A 362 1.76 -15.58 -0.18
CA LEU A 362 2.43 -14.98 -1.31
C LEU A 362 3.70 -15.76 -1.67
N ASP A 363 3.91 -16.02 -2.97
CA ASP A 363 5.14 -16.64 -3.48
C ASP A 363 6.19 -15.56 -3.81
N VAL A 364 5.78 -14.48 -4.48
CA VAL A 364 6.67 -13.39 -4.88
C VAL A 364 6.04 -12.03 -4.59
N ALA A 365 6.85 -11.12 -4.04
CA ALA A 365 6.48 -9.71 -3.92
C ALA A 365 7.39 -8.82 -4.77
N TYR A 366 6.78 -7.96 -5.57
CA TYR A 366 7.43 -6.92 -6.35
C TYR A 366 7.32 -5.60 -5.61
N LEU A 367 8.41 -5.16 -4.99
CA LEU A 367 8.47 -3.96 -4.16
C LEU A 367 9.44 -2.95 -4.75
N SER A 368 9.22 -1.66 -4.47
CA SER A 368 10.14 -0.60 -4.91
C SER A 368 11.14 -0.27 -3.80
N PHE A 369 12.27 0.37 -4.16
CA PHE A 369 13.21 0.92 -3.21
C PHE A 369 13.54 2.37 -3.54
N ALA A 370 13.77 3.18 -2.49
CA ALA A 370 14.33 4.52 -2.62
C ALA A 370 15.84 4.51 -2.39
N GLU A 371 16.30 3.76 -1.39
CA GLU A 371 17.72 3.55 -1.08
C GLU A 371 17.99 2.10 -0.72
N VAL A 372 19.20 1.64 -1.02
CA VAL A 372 19.73 0.31 -0.66
C VAL A 372 21.16 0.48 -0.15
N ASP A 373 21.53 -0.16 0.97
CA ASP A 373 22.91 -0.16 1.46
C ASP A 373 23.68 -1.45 1.12
N GLN A 374 24.96 -1.48 1.48
CA GLN A 374 25.85 -2.62 1.20
C GLN A 374 25.35 -3.95 1.77
N MET A 375 24.67 -3.91 2.91
CA MET A 375 24.11 -5.10 3.54
C MET A 375 22.81 -5.57 2.89
N GLY A 376 22.20 -4.73 2.03
CA GLY A 376 20.93 -4.99 1.38
C GLY A 376 19.73 -4.49 2.16
N ASN A 377 19.92 -3.66 3.18
CA ASN A 377 18.82 -2.98 3.84
C ASN A 377 18.17 -1.97 2.89
N VAL A 378 16.86 -1.74 3.04
CA VAL A 378 16.09 -0.87 2.15
C VAL A 378 15.36 0.22 2.92
N ASN A 379 15.37 1.42 2.35
CA ASN A 379 14.51 2.54 2.70
C ASN A 379 13.51 2.79 1.56
N VAL A 380 12.24 2.97 1.91
CA VAL A 380 11.16 3.36 0.99
C VAL A 380 10.33 4.51 1.54
N SER A 381 10.29 4.68 2.85
CA SER A 381 9.37 5.59 3.55
C SER A 381 9.79 7.06 3.52
N LYS A 382 11.11 7.33 3.52
CA LYS A 382 11.65 8.69 3.55
C LYS A 382 12.80 8.83 2.56
N PHE A 383 12.70 9.73 1.60
CA PHE A 383 13.75 9.98 0.62
C PHE A 383 13.76 11.46 0.21
N GLY A 384 14.80 12.18 0.60
CA GLY A 384 14.87 13.63 0.43
C GLY A 384 13.70 14.30 1.13
N GLU A 385 12.93 15.08 0.37
CA GLU A 385 11.71 15.73 0.89
C GLU A 385 10.47 14.84 0.93
N LYS A 386 10.52 13.67 0.33
CA LYS A 386 9.40 12.74 0.31
C LYS A 386 9.30 11.99 1.65
N MET A 387 8.11 11.95 2.19
CA MET A 387 7.76 11.26 3.43
C MET A 387 6.47 10.48 3.20
N ASN A 388 6.56 9.41 2.43
CA ASN A 388 5.37 8.70 1.95
C ASN A 388 4.87 7.64 2.94
N GLY A 389 5.72 7.15 3.87
CA GLY A 389 5.40 6.01 4.72
C GLY A 389 5.70 4.67 4.06
N CYS A 390 5.35 3.59 4.75
CA CYS A 390 5.69 2.22 4.34
C CYS A 390 4.52 1.47 3.66
N GLY A 391 3.26 1.88 3.86
CA GLY A 391 2.12 1.07 3.42
C GLY A 391 2.20 -0.36 3.95
N GLY A 392 1.95 -1.33 3.08
CA GLY A 392 2.14 -2.75 3.34
C GLY A 392 3.56 -3.28 3.14
N PHE A 393 4.54 -2.41 2.87
CA PHE A 393 5.91 -2.82 2.52
C PHE A 393 6.58 -3.66 3.62
N ILE A 394 6.51 -3.21 4.89
CA ILE A 394 7.12 -3.93 6.02
C ILE A 394 6.40 -5.26 6.24
N ASP A 395 5.08 -5.26 6.18
CA ASP A 395 4.25 -6.47 6.35
C ASP A 395 4.62 -7.54 5.32
N ILE A 396 4.61 -7.17 4.04
CA ILE A 396 4.85 -8.08 2.92
C ILE A 396 6.32 -8.54 2.90
N SER A 397 7.26 -7.61 3.04
CA SER A 397 8.69 -7.93 2.92
C SER A 397 9.21 -8.83 4.05
N GLN A 398 8.53 -8.87 5.21
CA GLN A 398 8.89 -9.75 6.32
C GLN A 398 8.22 -11.14 6.26
N THR A 399 7.34 -11.39 5.29
CA THR A 399 6.53 -12.62 5.26
C THR A 399 6.60 -13.41 3.97
N VAL A 400 6.91 -12.77 2.84
CA VAL A 400 6.98 -13.42 1.54
C VAL A 400 8.30 -14.20 1.37
N LYS A 401 8.26 -15.28 0.59
CA LYS A 401 9.44 -16.10 0.34
C LYS A 401 10.44 -15.43 -0.60
N THR A 402 9.97 -14.89 -1.72
CA THR A 402 10.82 -14.25 -2.73
C THR A 402 10.46 -12.78 -2.88
N ILE A 403 11.47 -11.90 -2.83
CA ILE A 403 11.30 -10.46 -2.99
C ILE A 403 12.10 -9.98 -4.20
N VAL A 404 11.43 -9.27 -5.09
CA VAL A 404 12.07 -8.58 -6.21
C VAL A 404 11.93 -7.08 -5.99
N PHE A 405 12.98 -6.45 -5.49
CA PHE A 405 13.04 -5.01 -5.38
C PHE A 405 13.36 -4.40 -6.74
N SER A 406 12.51 -3.49 -7.22
CA SER A 406 12.65 -2.85 -8.54
C SER A 406 12.82 -1.35 -8.41
N GLY A 407 13.78 -0.79 -9.12
CA GLY A 407 14.02 0.65 -9.12
C GLY A 407 15.16 1.05 -10.05
N ALA A 408 15.16 2.31 -10.48
CA ALA A 408 16.31 2.82 -11.21
C ALA A 408 17.54 2.88 -10.29
N MET A 409 18.73 2.61 -10.83
CA MET A 409 19.99 2.62 -10.08
C MET A 409 20.37 4.02 -9.60
N VAL A 410 20.05 5.02 -10.41
CA VAL A 410 20.34 6.43 -10.13
C VAL A 410 19.13 7.30 -10.34
N VAL A 411 19.09 8.46 -9.70
CA VAL A 411 18.04 9.47 -9.88
C VAL A 411 18.33 10.31 -11.10
N GLY A 412 17.44 10.34 -12.08
CA GLY A 412 17.53 11.20 -13.27
C GLY A 412 18.55 10.73 -14.31
N GLY A 413 18.99 9.48 -14.26
CA GLY A 413 19.77 8.85 -15.32
C GLY A 413 18.96 8.74 -16.63
N GLN A 414 19.63 8.83 -17.76
CA GLN A 414 19.03 8.64 -19.09
C GLN A 414 19.79 7.55 -19.83
N LEU A 415 19.05 6.63 -20.42
CA LEU A 415 19.57 5.51 -21.19
C LEU A 415 18.89 5.46 -22.55
N SER A 416 19.63 5.03 -23.56
CA SER A 416 19.09 4.63 -24.87
C SER A 416 19.21 3.12 -25.07
N TYR A 417 18.32 2.58 -25.89
CA TYR A 417 18.17 1.15 -26.13
C TYR A 417 18.20 0.91 -27.63
N GLU A 418 19.37 0.58 -28.18
CA GLU A 418 19.55 0.37 -29.60
C GLU A 418 20.36 -0.90 -29.86
N ASN A 419 20.00 -1.64 -30.93
CA ASN A 419 20.70 -2.86 -31.34
C ASN A 419 20.92 -3.87 -30.20
N ASN A 420 19.89 -4.02 -29.32
CA ASN A 420 19.92 -4.90 -28.15
C ASN A 420 21.02 -4.56 -27.12
N LYS A 421 21.44 -3.31 -27.08
CA LYS A 421 22.43 -2.79 -26.13
C LYS A 421 21.88 -1.56 -25.42
N VAL A 422 22.43 -1.32 -24.25
CA VAL A 422 22.15 -0.15 -23.43
C VAL A 422 23.32 0.82 -23.53
N THR A 423 23.01 2.10 -23.71
CA THR A 423 24.01 3.17 -23.69
C THR A 423 23.59 4.22 -22.66
N VAL A 424 24.52 4.68 -21.84
CA VAL A 424 24.28 5.75 -20.87
C VAL A 424 24.41 7.11 -21.56
N GLU A 425 23.28 7.81 -21.71
CA GLU A 425 23.23 9.17 -22.24
C GLU A 425 23.50 10.22 -21.15
N ALA A 426 23.05 9.94 -19.91
CA ALA A 426 23.34 10.74 -18.73
C ALA A 426 23.42 9.86 -17.48
N GLN A 427 24.50 10.01 -16.70
CA GLN A 427 24.75 9.18 -15.51
C GLN A 427 23.73 9.37 -14.38
N GLY A 428 23.06 10.49 -14.32
CA GLY A 428 22.15 10.84 -13.23
C GLY A 428 22.80 11.78 -12.21
N ARG A 429 21.99 12.19 -11.21
CA ARG A 429 22.41 13.22 -10.22
C ARG A 429 22.63 12.68 -8.80
N ALA A 430 22.14 11.49 -8.49
CA ALA A 430 22.30 10.85 -7.19
C ALA A 430 22.15 9.34 -7.31
N THR A 431 22.97 8.61 -6.57
CA THR A 431 22.82 7.15 -6.44
C THR A 431 21.74 6.79 -5.43
N LYS A 432 21.13 5.63 -5.62
CA LYS A 432 20.26 4.98 -4.64
C LYS A 432 20.98 3.87 -3.85
N PHE A 433 22.18 3.50 -4.27
CA PHE A 433 23.04 2.52 -3.58
C PHE A 433 23.96 3.29 -2.65
N VAL A 434 23.54 3.46 -1.39
CA VAL A 434 24.13 4.35 -0.38
C VAL A 434 24.98 3.58 0.64
N ASP A 435 25.86 4.25 1.38
CA ASP A 435 26.64 3.60 2.45
C ASP A 435 25.75 3.06 3.57
N LYS A 436 24.69 3.81 3.92
CA LYS A 436 23.70 3.47 4.91
C LYS A 436 22.35 4.09 4.55
N VAL A 437 21.29 3.30 4.65
CA VAL A 437 19.93 3.79 4.39
C VAL A 437 19.49 4.83 5.42
N GLY A 438 18.74 5.84 4.96
CA GLY A 438 18.23 6.91 5.82
C GLY A 438 17.13 6.48 6.77
N SER A 439 16.37 5.43 6.40
CA SER A 439 15.34 4.79 7.22
C SER A 439 15.39 3.28 6.98
N MET A 440 15.16 2.50 8.02
CA MET A 440 15.19 1.02 7.95
C MET A 440 13.77 0.48 7.76
N ASP A 441 13.34 0.31 6.51
CA ASP A 441 12.01 -0.28 6.22
C ASP A 441 12.08 -1.78 5.93
N PHE A 442 13.21 -2.25 5.38
CA PHE A 442 13.55 -3.66 5.23
C PHE A 442 14.92 -3.95 5.84
N ASN A 443 15.00 -4.98 6.65
CA ASN A 443 16.21 -5.42 7.31
C ASN A 443 16.74 -6.71 6.67
N ALA A 444 17.90 -6.61 6.03
CA ALA A 444 18.52 -7.72 5.31
C ALA A 444 18.91 -8.90 6.21
N GLU A 445 19.34 -8.63 7.46
CA GLU A 445 19.69 -9.70 8.42
C GLU A 445 18.45 -10.56 8.76
N ASN A 446 17.29 -9.93 8.92
CA ASN A 446 16.03 -10.66 9.10
C ASN A 446 15.73 -11.55 7.89
N ALA A 447 15.87 -11.02 6.67
CA ALA A 447 15.62 -11.77 5.44
C ALA A 447 16.53 -13.01 5.33
N ILE A 448 17.81 -12.83 5.61
CA ILE A 448 18.80 -13.94 5.62
C ILE A 448 18.42 -14.99 6.69
N LYS A 449 18.04 -14.55 7.89
CA LYS A 449 17.62 -15.44 8.98
C LYS A 449 16.37 -16.27 8.65
N PHE A 450 15.45 -15.68 7.85
CA PHE A 450 14.25 -16.37 7.39
C PHE A 450 14.41 -17.09 6.04
N ASN A 451 15.64 -17.14 5.49
CA ASN A 451 15.97 -17.75 4.20
C ASN A 451 15.12 -17.21 3.04
N GLN A 452 14.89 -15.91 3.04
CA GLN A 452 14.20 -15.25 1.93
C GLN A 452 15.16 -15.11 0.73
N GLU A 453 14.62 -15.29 -0.46
CA GLU A 453 15.31 -14.98 -1.72
C GLU A 453 15.06 -13.51 -2.06
N VAL A 454 16.11 -12.70 -2.16
CA VAL A 454 15.96 -11.26 -2.36
C VAL A 454 16.84 -10.79 -3.51
N TYR A 455 16.19 -10.15 -4.49
CA TYR A 455 16.83 -9.63 -5.68
C TYR A 455 16.57 -8.13 -5.82
N PHE A 456 17.55 -7.40 -6.36
CA PHE A 456 17.45 -5.98 -6.68
C PHE A 456 17.63 -5.81 -8.18
N VAL A 457 16.58 -5.40 -8.87
CA VAL A 457 16.54 -5.25 -10.32
C VAL A 457 16.55 -3.77 -10.69
N THR A 458 17.57 -3.39 -11.45
CA THR A 458 17.68 -2.04 -12.02
C THR A 458 17.75 -2.10 -13.54
N GLU A 459 17.74 -0.95 -14.18
CA GLU A 459 17.94 -0.83 -15.63
C GLU A 459 19.36 -1.15 -16.09
N ARG A 460 20.32 -1.23 -15.15
CA ARG A 460 21.75 -1.45 -15.45
C ARG A 460 22.28 -2.79 -14.97
N ALA A 461 21.74 -3.29 -13.84
CA ALA A 461 22.29 -4.44 -13.15
C ALA A 461 21.26 -5.15 -12.29
N VAL A 462 21.53 -6.40 -11.98
CA VAL A 462 20.78 -7.20 -10.99
C VAL A 462 21.73 -7.62 -9.87
N PHE A 463 21.23 -7.49 -8.63
CA PHE A 463 21.95 -7.91 -7.44
C PHE A 463 21.12 -8.95 -6.68
N GLU A 464 21.81 -9.86 -6.00
CA GLU A 464 21.27 -10.86 -5.09
C GLU A 464 21.70 -10.53 -3.66
N LEU A 465 20.80 -10.69 -2.69
CA LEU A 465 21.15 -10.61 -1.27
C LEU A 465 21.82 -11.90 -0.82
N THR A 466 23.01 -11.79 -0.25
CA THR A 466 23.75 -12.91 0.35
C THR A 466 23.99 -12.66 1.83
N HIS A 467 24.45 -13.68 2.56
CA HIS A 467 24.86 -13.55 3.97
C HIS A 467 26.03 -12.57 4.20
N LYS A 468 26.69 -12.12 3.13
CA LYS A 468 27.79 -11.14 3.19
C LYS A 468 27.39 -9.75 2.65
N GLY A 469 26.13 -9.55 2.28
CA GLY A 469 25.63 -8.34 1.65
C GLY A 469 25.28 -8.54 0.17
N LEU A 470 25.16 -7.43 -0.56
CA LEU A 470 24.76 -7.43 -1.96
C LEU A 470 25.85 -8.01 -2.87
N LYS A 471 25.45 -8.94 -3.75
CA LYS A 471 26.26 -9.55 -4.78
C LYS A 471 25.74 -9.15 -6.17
N LEU A 472 26.59 -8.55 -6.98
CA LEU A 472 26.30 -8.27 -8.39
C LEU A 472 26.33 -9.56 -9.19
N ILE A 473 25.24 -9.92 -9.85
CA ILE A 473 25.08 -11.19 -10.59
C ILE A 473 24.86 -10.99 -12.09
N GLU A 474 24.38 -9.80 -12.51
CA GLU A 474 24.05 -9.53 -13.90
C GLU A 474 24.23 -8.06 -14.24
N ILE A 475 24.67 -7.76 -15.46
CA ILE A 475 24.76 -6.39 -16.01
C ILE A 475 24.07 -6.31 -17.37
N ALA A 476 23.57 -5.13 -17.71
CA ALA A 476 22.96 -4.89 -19.02
C ALA A 476 24.03 -4.90 -20.13
N PRO A 477 23.70 -5.48 -21.31
CA PRO A 477 24.64 -5.52 -22.42
C PRO A 477 24.98 -4.12 -22.95
N GLY A 478 26.26 -3.86 -23.15
CA GLY A 478 26.78 -2.56 -23.62
C GLY A 478 27.30 -1.65 -22.53
N LEU A 479 27.03 -1.97 -21.25
CA LEU A 479 27.52 -1.17 -20.11
C LEU A 479 28.91 -1.66 -19.62
N ASP A 480 29.71 -0.71 -19.15
CA ASP A 480 31.00 -0.96 -18.49
C ASP A 480 30.78 -1.16 -16.97
N LEU A 481 31.39 -2.22 -16.42
CA LEU A 481 31.25 -2.57 -15.02
C LEU A 481 31.75 -1.45 -14.08
N GLU A 482 32.93 -0.89 -14.34
CA GLU A 482 33.52 0.09 -13.44
C GLU A 482 32.85 1.48 -13.60
N GLN A 483 32.62 1.93 -14.85
CA GLN A 483 32.10 3.27 -15.13
C GLN A 483 30.59 3.40 -14.97
N ASP A 484 29.83 2.40 -15.43
CA ASP A 484 28.38 2.52 -15.50
C ASP A 484 27.66 1.89 -14.30
N ILE A 485 28.31 0.97 -13.58
CA ILE A 485 27.77 0.31 -12.41
C ILE A 485 28.48 0.78 -11.13
N LEU A 486 29.75 0.42 -10.94
CA LEU A 486 30.44 0.61 -9.66
C LEU A 486 30.70 2.08 -9.31
N ALA A 487 30.98 2.93 -10.28
CA ALA A 487 31.12 4.38 -10.07
C ALA A 487 29.80 5.07 -9.65
N ASN A 488 28.66 4.40 -9.81
CA ASN A 488 27.34 4.89 -9.42
C ASN A 488 26.82 4.29 -8.11
N MET A 489 27.70 3.67 -7.31
CA MET A 489 27.41 3.11 -5.99
C MET A 489 28.29 3.76 -4.94
N ALA A 490 27.79 3.99 -3.73
CA ALA A 490 28.60 4.48 -2.61
C ALA A 490 29.49 3.39 -1.99
N PHE A 491 29.28 2.12 -2.35
CA PHE A 491 30.04 0.97 -1.88
C PHE A 491 30.37 0.01 -3.05
N ARG A 492 31.33 -0.87 -2.85
CA ARG A 492 31.63 -1.94 -3.81
C ARG A 492 30.89 -3.22 -3.41
N PRO A 493 29.96 -3.74 -4.24
CA PRO A 493 29.27 -4.99 -3.96
C PRO A 493 30.22 -6.18 -4.12
N ILE A 494 29.80 -7.35 -3.63
CA ILE A 494 30.44 -8.62 -3.97
C ILE A 494 30.24 -8.85 -5.47
N LEU A 495 31.28 -9.20 -6.18
CA LEU A 495 31.16 -9.56 -7.59
C LEU A 495 30.97 -11.07 -7.73
N SER A 496 30.05 -11.51 -8.58
CA SER A 496 29.92 -12.91 -8.95
C SER A 496 31.16 -13.33 -9.77
N ASP A 497 31.61 -14.56 -9.59
CA ASP A 497 32.69 -15.12 -10.43
C ASP A 497 32.25 -15.23 -11.90
N ASP A 498 30.93 -15.35 -12.16
CA ASP A 498 30.30 -15.36 -13.48
C ASP A 498 29.18 -14.30 -13.51
N ILE A 499 29.56 -13.04 -13.83
CA ILE A 499 28.59 -11.96 -14.02
C ILE A 499 27.93 -12.15 -15.38
N LYS A 500 26.63 -12.44 -15.39
CA LYS A 500 25.87 -12.66 -16.61
C LYS A 500 25.52 -11.35 -17.32
N LEU A 501 25.21 -11.45 -18.60
CA LEU A 501 24.57 -10.37 -19.35
C LEU A 501 23.07 -10.57 -19.34
N THR A 502 22.32 -9.49 -19.10
CA THR A 502 20.85 -9.50 -19.25
C THR A 502 20.48 -9.94 -20.67
N GLN A 503 19.44 -10.73 -20.80
CA GLN A 503 18.90 -11.15 -22.09
C GLN A 503 18.60 -9.92 -22.96
N SER A 504 19.17 -9.89 -24.15
CA SER A 504 19.15 -8.71 -25.02
C SER A 504 17.78 -8.43 -25.67
N ASP A 505 16.89 -9.41 -25.71
CA ASP A 505 15.55 -9.28 -26.28
C ASP A 505 14.60 -8.42 -25.45
N ILE A 506 14.82 -8.28 -24.14
CA ILE A 506 14.01 -7.38 -23.30
C ILE A 506 14.17 -5.89 -23.67
N TYR A 507 15.22 -5.54 -24.41
CA TYR A 507 15.50 -4.17 -24.89
C TYR A 507 14.84 -3.86 -26.25
N GLN A 508 14.06 -4.78 -26.80
CA GLN A 508 13.30 -4.56 -28.04
C GLN A 508 11.95 -3.90 -27.77
N ALA A 509 11.39 -3.20 -28.74
CA ALA A 509 10.06 -2.60 -28.64
C ALA A 509 9.00 -3.67 -28.26
N HIS A 510 9.06 -4.84 -28.89
CA HIS A 510 8.24 -6.02 -28.58
C HIS A 510 9.14 -7.16 -28.10
N TRP A 511 8.78 -7.77 -26.98
CA TRP A 511 9.59 -8.85 -26.41
C TRP A 511 9.04 -10.22 -26.79
N GLY A 512 7.84 -10.60 -26.30
CA GLY A 512 7.22 -11.91 -26.58
C GLY A 512 7.86 -13.10 -25.87
N GLY A 513 8.82 -12.87 -24.98
CA GLY A 513 9.63 -13.93 -24.34
C GLY A 513 9.17 -14.33 -22.94
N LEU A 514 8.26 -13.57 -22.31
CA LEU A 514 7.94 -13.75 -20.89
C LEU A 514 7.25 -15.09 -20.60
N ALA A 515 6.36 -15.54 -21.48
CA ALA A 515 5.69 -16.85 -21.31
C ALA A 515 6.67 -18.03 -21.25
N GLN A 516 7.75 -17.97 -22.02
CA GLN A 516 8.81 -18.97 -21.98
C GLN A 516 9.66 -18.83 -20.73
N ALA A 517 9.98 -17.60 -20.31
CA ALA A 517 10.74 -17.32 -19.10
C ALA A 517 10.02 -17.91 -17.86
N ILE A 518 8.72 -17.63 -17.70
CA ILE A 518 7.91 -18.14 -16.58
C ILE A 518 7.93 -19.69 -16.51
N LYS A 519 7.87 -20.37 -17.66
CA LYS A 519 7.83 -21.85 -17.73
C LYS A 519 9.18 -22.51 -17.56
N SER A 520 10.29 -21.80 -17.77
CA SER A 520 11.64 -22.39 -17.77
C SER A 520 12.42 -22.19 -16.47
N ASP A 521 11.80 -21.63 -15.44
CA ASP A 521 12.42 -21.31 -14.15
C ASP A 521 13.75 -20.56 -14.29
N TYR A 522 13.66 -19.28 -14.63
CA TYR A 522 14.81 -18.37 -14.73
C TYR A 522 15.26 -17.80 -13.37
N ARG A 523 14.78 -18.31 -12.26
CA ARG A 523 15.38 -18.05 -10.95
C ARG A 523 16.78 -18.63 -10.96
N ILE A 524 17.79 -17.79 -10.87
CA ILE A 524 19.21 -18.13 -11.05
C ILE A 524 19.71 -19.05 -9.94
#